data_25815f219390f1ffac348ec23a318cd2
#
_entry.id   25815f219390f1ffac348ec23a318cd2
#
_cell.length_a   1.000
_cell.length_b   1.000
_cell.length_c   1.000
_cell.angle_alpha   90.00
_cell.angle_beta   90.00
_cell.angle_gamma   90.00
#
_symmetry.space_group_name_H-M   'P 1'
#
loop_
_entity.id
_entity.type
_entity.pdbx_description
1 polymer ?
#
loop_
_entity_poly.entity_id
_entity_poly.type
_entity_poly.pdbx_seq_one_letter_code
_entity_poly.pdbx_strand_id
1 'polypeptide(L)'
;MTTPSPAATAFALSARTLCGALMGALVFFGVALFFVLGTDATPPVWVLLVQLGVGVAIHLAVEAAGYRAEPLDPSMSDEDAASAGRVRWQSSMMLRFALIEVVAIGSLVAAFIIDGGVWTYAVGAVVSLALMVLHVWPGARSVNKTAEALEANGQASFLRETFNVATPGPIQQF
;
A
#
# COMPACT_ATOMS: atom_id res chain seq x y z
N MET A 1 26.71 -9.23 4.99
CA MET A 1 25.39 -8.70 5.36
C MET A 1 25.61 -7.80 6.57
N THR A 2 25.44 -6.51 6.42
CA THR A 2 25.51 -5.53 7.53
C THR A 2 24.23 -5.63 8.34
N THR A 3 24.33 -5.73 9.65
CA THR A 3 23.18 -5.75 10.56
C THR A 3 22.47 -4.40 10.48
N PRO A 4 21.14 -4.34 10.26
CA PRO A 4 20.42 -3.06 10.24
C PRO A 4 20.62 -2.28 11.54
N SER A 5 20.69 -0.95 11.44
CA SER A 5 20.79 -0.11 12.63
C SER A 5 19.52 -0.23 13.51
N PRO A 6 19.63 0.03 14.82
CA PRO A 6 18.45 0.04 15.71
C PRO A 6 17.33 0.95 15.21
N ALA A 7 17.68 2.12 14.64
CA ALA A 7 16.72 3.06 14.06
C ALA A 7 16.00 2.48 12.82
N ALA A 8 16.72 1.77 11.94
CA ALA A 8 16.15 1.10 10.78
C ALA A 8 15.17 -0.01 11.20
N THR A 9 15.55 -0.81 12.20
CA THR A 9 14.70 -1.89 12.74
C THR A 9 13.43 -1.34 13.38
N ALA A 10 13.52 -0.29 14.18
CA ALA A 10 12.38 0.37 14.81
C ALA A 10 11.43 0.96 13.75
N PHE A 11 11.97 1.61 12.70
CA PHE A 11 11.17 2.14 11.60
C PHE A 11 10.43 1.03 10.84
N ALA A 12 11.11 -0.06 10.49
CA ALA A 12 10.49 -1.19 9.78
C ALA A 12 9.36 -1.82 10.59
N LEU A 13 9.53 -1.96 11.92
CA LEU A 13 8.48 -2.46 12.81
C LEU A 13 7.29 -1.50 12.85
N SER A 14 7.52 -0.20 13.06
CA SER A 14 6.47 0.82 13.05
C SER A 14 5.70 0.86 11.73
N ALA A 15 6.39 0.78 10.60
CA ALA A 15 5.77 0.75 9.28
C ALA A 15 4.87 -0.48 9.11
N ARG A 16 5.32 -1.68 9.50
CA ARG A 16 4.51 -2.90 9.44
C ARG A 16 3.29 -2.83 10.36
N THR A 17 3.47 -2.32 11.58
CA THR A 17 2.37 -2.13 12.54
C THR A 17 1.33 -1.15 11.99
N LEU A 18 1.77 -0.02 11.43
CA LEU A 18 0.89 0.96 10.80
C LEU A 18 0.10 0.34 9.64
N CYS A 19 0.78 -0.31 8.70
CA CYS A 19 0.11 -0.98 7.57
C CYS A 19 -0.89 -2.04 8.06
N GLY A 20 -0.51 -2.85 9.06
CA GLY A 20 -1.39 -3.85 9.66
C GLY A 20 -2.61 -3.24 10.33
N ALA A 21 -2.46 -2.11 11.04
CA ALA A 21 -3.56 -1.40 11.67
C ALA A 21 -4.54 -0.81 10.63
N LEU A 22 -4.03 -0.20 9.55
CA LEU A 22 -4.83 0.33 8.46
C LEU A 22 -5.64 -0.77 7.76
N MET A 23 -5.01 -1.90 7.45
CA MET A 23 -5.70 -3.06 6.88
C MET A 23 -6.71 -3.68 7.87
N GLY A 24 -6.35 -3.75 9.15
CA GLY A 24 -7.22 -4.24 10.23
C GLY A 24 -8.48 -3.39 10.40
N ALA A 25 -8.38 -2.07 10.20
CA ALA A 25 -9.53 -1.18 10.26
C ALA A 25 -10.60 -1.54 9.21
N LEU A 26 -10.21 -1.89 7.99
CA LEU A 26 -11.17 -2.32 6.95
C LEU A 26 -11.90 -3.60 7.36
N VAL A 27 -11.19 -4.55 7.95
CA VAL A 27 -11.80 -5.80 8.46
C VAL A 27 -12.76 -5.49 9.61
N PHE A 28 -12.34 -4.62 10.54
CA PHE A 28 -13.18 -4.18 11.66
C PHE A 28 -14.48 -3.52 11.20
N PHE A 29 -14.41 -2.61 10.21
CA PHE A 29 -15.60 -2.03 9.59
C PHE A 29 -16.50 -3.08 8.96
N GLY A 30 -15.94 -4.09 8.29
CA GLY A 30 -16.71 -5.21 7.74
C GLY A 30 -17.48 -5.96 8.81
N VAL A 31 -16.84 -6.24 9.95
CA VAL A 31 -17.50 -6.89 11.10
C VAL A 31 -18.60 -6.00 11.67
N ALA A 32 -18.36 -4.70 11.84
CA ALA A 32 -19.40 -3.78 12.33
C ALA A 32 -20.60 -3.72 11.38
N LEU A 33 -20.36 -3.62 10.07
CA LEU A 33 -21.42 -3.56 9.06
C LEU A 33 -22.22 -4.85 8.94
N PHE A 34 -21.59 -6.00 9.22
CA PHE A 34 -22.30 -7.28 9.30
C PHE A 34 -23.47 -7.23 10.31
N PHE A 35 -23.26 -6.60 11.46
CA PHE A 35 -24.33 -6.45 12.48
C PHE A 35 -25.33 -5.32 12.16
N VAL A 36 -24.93 -4.32 11.37
CA VAL A 36 -25.77 -3.15 11.06
C VAL A 36 -26.64 -3.40 9.83
N LEU A 37 -26.07 -3.96 8.77
CA LEU A 37 -26.73 -4.11 7.47
C LEU A 37 -27.29 -5.52 7.22
N GLY A 38 -26.84 -6.51 8.00
CA GLY A 38 -27.22 -7.91 7.78
C GLY A 38 -26.65 -8.50 6.49
N THR A 39 -27.07 -9.75 6.21
CA THR A 39 -26.56 -10.57 5.10
C THR A 39 -27.63 -10.98 4.10
N ASP A 40 -28.89 -10.60 4.33
CA ASP A 40 -30.05 -11.11 3.57
C ASP A 40 -30.16 -10.52 2.16
N ALA A 41 -29.58 -9.33 1.96
CA ALA A 41 -29.53 -8.67 0.66
C ALA A 41 -28.19 -8.93 -0.05
N THR A 42 -28.23 -9.01 -1.37
CA THR A 42 -27.04 -9.17 -2.22
C THR A 42 -26.92 -8.00 -3.20
N PRO A 43 -25.71 -7.45 -3.41
CA PRO A 43 -25.54 -6.33 -4.33
C PRO A 43 -25.86 -6.74 -5.78
N PRO A 44 -26.45 -5.84 -6.57
CA PRO A 44 -26.60 -6.05 -8.00
C PRO A 44 -25.23 -6.27 -8.69
N VAL A 45 -25.18 -7.10 -9.71
CA VAL A 45 -23.94 -7.46 -10.42
C VAL A 45 -23.18 -6.23 -10.94
N TRP A 46 -23.89 -5.19 -11.40
CA TRP A 46 -23.25 -3.97 -11.89
C TRP A 46 -22.42 -3.27 -10.80
N VAL A 47 -22.83 -3.35 -9.51
CA VAL A 47 -22.06 -2.79 -8.39
C VAL A 47 -20.72 -3.48 -8.27
N LEU A 48 -20.70 -4.81 -8.36
CA LEU A 48 -19.48 -5.61 -8.32
C LEU A 48 -18.54 -5.26 -9.48
N LEU A 49 -19.10 -5.11 -10.68
CA LEU A 49 -18.33 -4.72 -11.86
C LEU A 49 -17.72 -3.32 -11.72
N VAL A 50 -18.47 -2.36 -11.17
CA VAL A 50 -17.96 -1.00 -10.89
C VAL A 50 -16.85 -1.05 -9.86
N GLN A 51 -17.00 -1.77 -8.76
CA GLN A 51 -15.96 -1.89 -7.72
C GLN A 51 -14.67 -2.51 -8.28
N LEU A 52 -14.78 -3.57 -9.08
CA LEU A 52 -13.63 -4.19 -9.75
C LEU A 52 -12.99 -3.23 -10.76
N GLY A 53 -13.80 -2.55 -11.56
CA GLY A 53 -13.32 -1.55 -12.53
C GLY A 53 -12.58 -0.40 -11.87
N VAL A 54 -13.12 0.14 -10.77
CA VAL A 54 -12.45 1.17 -9.94
C VAL A 54 -11.19 0.61 -9.33
N GLY A 55 -11.18 -0.63 -8.81
CA GLY A 55 -9.99 -1.29 -8.29
C GLY A 55 -8.86 -1.38 -9.34
N VAL A 56 -9.19 -1.76 -10.57
CA VAL A 56 -8.23 -1.80 -11.69
C VAL A 56 -7.72 -0.38 -12.01
N ALA A 57 -8.61 0.61 -12.09
CA ALA A 57 -8.21 2.00 -12.33
C ALA A 57 -7.27 2.54 -11.25
N ILE A 58 -7.55 2.27 -9.98
CA ILE A 58 -6.69 2.62 -8.84
C ILE A 58 -5.35 1.87 -8.92
N HIS A 59 -5.35 0.58 -9.25
CA HIS A 59 -4.10 -0.17 -9.48
C HIS A 59 -3.22 0.52 -10.52
N LEU A 60 -3.79 0.88 -11.67
CA LEU A 60 -3.05 1.57 -12.74
C LEU A 60 -2.58 2.96 -12.31
N ALA A 61 -3.39 3.71 -11.58
CA ALA A 61 -3.01 5.01 -11.04
C ALA A 61 -1.85 4.92 -10.04
N VAL A 62 -1.88 3.91 -9.15
CA VAL A 62 -0.79 3.64 -8.19
C VAL A 62 0.48 3.21 -8.93
N GLU A 63 0.38 2.38 -9.97
CA GLU A 63 1.54 2.01 -10.79
C GLU A 63 2.14 3.22 -11.51
N ALA A 64 1.32 4.12 -12.00
CA ALA A 64 1.76 5.29 -12.76
C ALA A 64 2.33 6.42 -11.89
N ALA A 65 1.79 6.62 -10.67
CA ALA A 65 2.10 7.79 -9.85
C ALA A 65 2.48 7.48 -8.40
N GLY A 66 2.02 6.36 -7.83
CA GLY A 66 2.16 6.07 -6.40
C GLY A 66 3.59 5.77 -5.94
N TYR A 67 4.48 5.44 -6.86
CA TYR A 67 5.90 5.16 -6.58
C TYR A 67 6.85 6.29 -6.96
N ARG A 68 6.31 7.41 -7.49
CA ARG A 68 7.13 8.57 -7.82
C ARG A 68 7.66 9.18 -6.53
N ALA A 69 8.97 9.23 -6.43
CA ALA A 69 9.69 9.90 -5.36
C ALA A 69 10.80 10.75 -5.97
N GLU A 70 11.08 11.89 -5.37
CA GLU A 70 12.21 12.71 -5.77
C GLU A 70 13.50 11.94 -5.48
N PRO A 71 14.42 11.80 -6.45
CA PRO A 71 15.68 11.11 -6.23
C PRO A 71 16.51 11.77 -5.12
N LEU A 72 17.33 10.96 -4.42
CA LEU A 72 18.24 11.46 -3.40
C LEU A 72 19.38 12.26 -4.06
N ASP A 73 19.86 13.29 -3.36
CA ASP A 73 21.01 14.07 -3.79
C ASP A 73 22.29 13.24 -3.57
N PRO A 74 23.13 13.07 -4.61
CA PRO A 74 24.39 12.33 -4.51
C PRO A 74 25.39 12.89 -3.50
N SER A 75 25.23 14.15 -3.08
CA SER A 75 26.10 14.79 -2.09
C SER A 75 25.70 14.52 -0.64
N MET A 76 24.54 13.86 -0.40
CA MET A 76 24.11 13.50 0.95
C MET A 76 25.05 12.50 1.61
N SER A 77 25.23 12.62 2.93
CA SER A 77 25.84 11.55 3.71
C SER A 77 24.96 10.30 3.72
N ASP A 78 25.51 9.12 3.94
CA ASP A 78 24.74 7.87 4.01
C ASP A 78 23.65 7.91 5.10
N GLU A 79 23.92 8.58 6.22
CA GLU A 79 22.97 8.73 7.32
C GLU A 79 21.78 9.62 6.92
N ASP A 80 22.06 10.76 6.28
CA ASP A 80 21.02 11.67 5.79
C ASP A 80 20.19 11.01 4.67
N ALA A 81 20.85 10.31 3.75
CA ALA A 81 20.22 9.58 2.66
C ALA A 81 19.29 8.48 3.20
N ALA A 82 19.74 7.70 4.19
CA ALA A 82 18.92 6.69 4.85
C ALA A 82 17.71 7.30 5.57
N SER A 83 17.89 8.46 6.22
CA SER A 83 16.80 9.18 6.89
C SER A 83 15.78 9.72 5.89
N ALA A 84 16.24 10.42 4.86
CA ALA A 84 15.41 10.95 3.78
C ALA A 84 14.67 9.82 3.04
N GLY A 85 15.35 8.70 2.77
CA GLY A 85 14.77 7.52 2.15
C GLY A 85 13.57 6.99 2.92
N ARG A 86 13.68 6.85 4.25
CA ARG A 86 12.58 6.40 5.12
C ARG A 86 11.39 7.36 5.08
N VAL A 87 11.63 8.67 5.17
CA VAL A 87 10.58 9.70 5.13
C VAL A 87 9.86 9.69 3.79
N ARG A 88 10.60 9.66 2.67
CA ARG A 88 10.01 9.64 1.32
C ARG A 88 9.26 8.35 1.04
N TRP A 89 9.77 7.21 1.52
CA TRP A 89 9.05 5.93 1.44
C TRP A 89 7.71 6.00 2.18
N GLN A 90 7.70 6.53 3.41
CA GLN A 90 6.48 6.66 4.20
C GLN A 90 5.45 7.58 3.53
N SER A 91 5.88 8.73 3.01
CA SER A 91 5.00 9.66 2.29
C SER A 91 4.40 9.01 1.04
N SER A 92 5.21 8.30 0.24
CA SER A 92 4.76 7.55 -0.92
C SER A 92 3.79 6.41 -0.54
N MET A 93 4.05 5.72 0.56
CA MET A 93 3.18 4.67 1.09
C MET A 93 1.81 5.24 1.50
N MET A 94 1.78 6.39 2.19
CA MET A 94 0.53 7.05 2.58
C MET A 94 -0.29 7.52 1.38
N LEU A 95 0.36 8.02 0.33
CA LEU A 95 -0.32 8.36 -0.92
C LEU A 95 -0.98 7.12 -1.55
N ARG A 96 -0.25 6.01 -1.66
CA ARG A 96 -0.80 4.75 -2.18
C ARG A 96 -1.96 4.25 -1.33
N PHE A 97 -1.82 4.31 0.00
CA PHE A 97 -2.89 3.96 0.92
C PHE A 97 -4.14 4.79 0.66
N ALA A 98 -4.02 6.13 0.62
CA ALA A 98 -5.16 7.03 0.40
C ALA A 98 -5.88 6.76 -0.93
N LEU A 99 -5.12 6.50 -2.01
CA LEU A 99 -5.71 6.16 -3.31
C LEU A 99 -6.48 4.84 -3.26
N ILE A 100 -5.94 3.82 -2.60
CA ILE A 100 -6.55 2.49 -2.53
C ILE A 100 -7.78 2.50 -1.61
N GLU A 101 -7.75 3.28 -0.53
CA GLU A 101 -8.84 3.34 0.43
C GLU A 101 -10.13 3.91 -0.18
N VAL A 102 -10.02 4.71 -1.26
CA VAL A 102 -11.19 5.24 -2.00
C VAL A 102 -12.16 4.12 -2.41
N VAL A 103 -11.66 2.93 -2.77
CA VAL A 103 -12.52 1.79 -3.14
C VAL A 103 -13.33 1.32 -1.94
N ALA A 104 -12.70 1.17 -0.77
CA ALA A 104 -13.39 0.73 0.44
C ALA A 104 -14.37 1.79 0.95
N ILE A 105 -13.98 3.07 0.96
CA ILE A 105 -14.86 4.18 1.37
C ILE A 105 -16.05 4.29 0.41
N GLY A 106 -15.83 4.23 -0.91
CA GLY A 106 -16.91 4.26 -1.89
C GLY A 106 -17.86 3.07 -1.72
N SER A 107 -17.32 1.89 -1.41
CA SER A 107 -18.12 0.69 -1.13
C SER A 107 -18.87 0.78 0.21
N LEU A 108 -18.29 1.44 1.22
CA LEU A 108 -18.96 1.74 2.48
C LEU A 108 -20.18 2.64 2.24
N VAL A 109 -20.01 3.73 1.50
CA VAL A 109 -21.12 4.64 1.15
C VAL A 109 -22.18 3.89 0.33
N ALA A 110 -21.75 3.12 -0.67
CA ALA A 110 -22.65 2.34 -1.51
C ALA A 110 -23.48 1.32 -0.70
N ALA A 111 -22.91 0.72 0.35
CA ALA A 111 -23.61 -0.25 1.20
C ALA A 111 -24.82 0.34 1.93
N PHE A 112 -24.85 1.67 2.16
CA PHE A 112 -26.00 2.36 2.76
C PHE A 112 -26.99 2.92 1.75
N ILE A 113 -26.60 3.06 0.47
CA ILE A 113 -27.42 3.66 -0.57
C ILE A 113 -28.09 2.58 -1.44
N ILE A 114 -27.37 1.47 -1.65
CA ILE A 114 -27.79 0.36 -2.50
C ILE A 114 -28.26 -0.78 -1.60
N ASP A 115 -29.42 -1.32 -1.89
CA ASP A 115 -29.98 -2.46 -1.16
C ASP A 115 -29.20 -3.77 -1.47
N GLY A 116 -28.02 -3.87 -0.91
CA GLY A 116 -27.09 -4.98 -1.14
C GLY A 116 -26.42 -5.50 0.14
N GLY A 117 -26.86 -5.01 1.30
CA GLY A 117 -26.37 -5.44 2.60
C GLY A 117 -24.87 -5.27 2.78
N VAL A 118 -24.30 -6.02 3.72
CA VAL A 118 -22.86 -6.00 4.03
C VAL A 118 -21.99 -6.43 2.83
N TRP A 119 -22.52 -7.22 1.92
CA TRP A 119 -21.77 -7.75 0.78
C TRP A 119 -21.32 -6.66 -0.19
N THR A 120 -22.07 -5.54 -0.28
CA THR A 120 -21.66 -4.35 -1.05
C THR A 120 -20.34 -3.80 -0.52
N TYR A 121 -20.17 -3.69 0.80
CA TYR A 121 -18.91 -3.26 1.40
C TYR A 121 -17.82 -4.34 1.26
N ALA A 122 -18.15 -5.58 1.55
CA ALA A 122 -17.20 -6.69 1.63
C ALA A 122 -16.38 -6.86 0.34
N VAL A 123 -17.03 -6.77 -0.82
CA VAL A 123 -16.33 -6.87 -2.12
C VAL A 123 -15.32 -5.72 -2.30
N GLY A 124 -15.72 -4.48 -2.04
CA GLY A 124 -14.81 -3.34 -2.14
C GLY A 124 -13.67 -3.40 -1.12
N ALA A 125 -13.96 -3.84 0.10
CA ALA A 125 -12.94 -4.06 1.13
C ALA A 125 -11.93 -5.14 0.73
N VAL A 126 -12.36 -6.24 0.13
CA VAL A 126 -11.46 -7.29 -0.39
C VAL A 126 -10.59 -6.74 -1.51
N VAL A 127 -11.14 -5.97 -2.46
CA VAL A 127 -10.36 -5.31 -3.52
C VAL A 127 -9.33 -4.36 -2.92
N SER A 128 -9.72 -3.51 -1.96
CA SER A 128 -8.79 -2.60 -1.27
C SER A 128 -7.70 -3.35 -0.51
N LEU A 129 -8.05 -4.40 0.25
CA LEU A 129 -7.07 -5.20 0.98
C LEU A 129 -6.07 -5.87 0.04
N ALA A 130 -6.52 -6.44 -1.09
CA ALA A 130 -5.62 -7.01 -2.08
C ALA A 130 -4.64 -5.98 -2.64
N LEU A 131 -5.13 -4.78 -2.97
CA LEU A 131 -4.29 -3.68 -3.45
C LEU A 131 -3.35 -3.16 -2.34
N MET A 132 -3.78 -3.11 -1.07
CA MET A 132 -2.93 -2.73 0.06
C MET A 132 -1.81 -3.73 0.30
N VAL A 133 -2.07 -5.03 0.21
CA VAL A 133 -1.03 -6.07 0.29
C VAL A 133 -0.01 -5.88 -0.83
N LEU A 134 -0.47 -5.56 -2.04
CA LEU A 134 0.38 -5.41 -3.21
C LEU A 134 1.22 -4.13 -3.20
N HIS A 135 0.65 -3.00 -2.74
CA HIS A 135 1.23 -1.67 -2.93
C HIS A 135 1.64 -0.94 -1.64
N VAL A 136 0.96 -1.22 -0.52
CA VAL A 136 1.16 -0.51 0.76
C VAL A 136 2.03 -1.31 1.71
N TRP A 137 1.83 -2.64 1.77
CA TRP A 137 2.64 -3.50 2.63
C TRP A 137 4.13 -3.37 2.29
N PRO A 138 5.02 -3.22 3.31
CA PRO A 138 6.45 -3.06 3.12
C PRO A 138 7.13 -4.39 2.74
N GLY A 139 6.76 -4.93 1.61
CA GLY A 139 7.31 -6.12 0.98
C GLY A 139 8.28 -5.79 -0.15
N ALA A 140 8.82 -6.83 -0.79
CA ALA A 140 9.84 -6.68 -1.85
C ALA A 140 9.39 -5.74 -2.97
N ARG A 141 8.13 -5.85 -3.44
CA ARG A 141 7.61 -5.02 -4.54
C ARG A 141 7.61 -3.51 -4.18
N SER A 142 6.95 -3.15 -3.07
CA SER A 142 6.78 -1.74 -2.69
C SER A 142 8.12 -1.09 -2.31
N VAL A 143 8.98 -1.83 -1.63
CA VAL A 143 10.31 -1.35 -1.22
C VAL A 143 11.22 -1.17 -2.43
N ASN A 144 11.33 -2.18 -3.32
CA ASN A 144 12.22 -2.09 -4.48
C ASN A 144 11.81 -0.97 -5.44
N LYS A 145 10.52 -0.84 -5.77
CA LYS A 145 10.04 0.24 -6.65
C LYS A 145 10.32 1.63 -6.10
N THR A 146 10.14 1.82 -4.78
CA THR A 146 10.44 3.12 -4.16
C THR A 146 11.95 3.35 -4.07
N ALA A 147 12.74 2.33 -3.75
CA ALA A 147 14.20 2.43 -3.71
C ALA A 147 14.76 2.78 -5.10
N GLU A 148 14.29 2.14 -6.18
CA GLU A 148 14.69 2.45 -7.56
C GLU A 148 14.44 3.93 -7.92
N ALA A 149 13.28 4.47 -7.54
CA ALA A 149 12.99 5.88 -7.78
C ALA A 149 13.90 6.83 -6.97
N LEU A 150 14.17 6.50 -5.71
CA LEU A 150 15.05 7.31 -4.85
C LEU A 150 16.51 7.26 -5.27
N GLU A 151 16.96 6.11 -5.76
CA GLU A 151 18.37 5.84 -6.14
C GLU A 151 18.70 6.21 -7.58
N ALA A 152 17.76 6.84 -8.32
CA ALA A 152 17.93 7.18 -9.73
C ALA A 152 19.16 8.08 -10.02
N ASN A 153 19.63 8.86 -9.03
CA ASN A 153 20.85 9.69 -9.14
C ASN A 153 22.10 9.02 -8.57
N GLY A 154 22.04 7.73 -8.21
CA GLY A 154 23.18 6.94 -7.74
C GLY A 154 23.42 6.97 -6.23
N GLN A 155 22.66 7.75 -5.44
CA GLN A 155 22.75 7.75 -3.98
C GLN A 155 21.92 6.59 -3.41
N ALA A 156 22.53 5.75 -2.55
CA ALA A 156 21.83 4.65 -1.89
C ALA A 156 20.78 5.15 -0.90
N SER A 157 19.57 4.57 -0.92
CA SER A 157 18.47 4.90 -0.02
C SER A 157 18.46 4.09 1.27
N PHE A 158 19.18 2.98 1.33
CA PHE A 158 19.21 1.99 2.41
C PHE A 158 17.83 1.41 2.80
N LEU A 159 16.84 1.54 1.92
CA LEU A 159 15.48 1.01 2.19
C LEU A 159 15.45 -0.51 2.18
N ARG A 160 16.21 -1.15 1.27
CA ARG A 160 16.25 -2.62 1.18
C ARG A 160 16.81 -3.24 2.45
N GLU A 161 17.88 -2.65 2.99
CA GLU A 161 18.47 -3.03 4.28
C GLU A 161 17.51 -2.78 5.44
N THR A 162 16.83 -1.61 5.43
CA THR A 162 15.85 -1.24 6.46
C THR A 162 14.73 -2.27 6.58
N PHE A 163 14.20 -2.75 5.46
CA PHE A 163 13.10 -3.72 5.44
C PHE A 163 13.54 -5.18 5.31
N ASN A 164 14.84 -5.42 5.22
CA ASN A 164 15.45 -6.74 4.98
C ASN A 164 14.92 -7.39 3.69
N VAL A 165 14.91 -6.62 2.61
CA VAL A 165 14.47 -7.05 1.28
C VAL A 165 15.69 -7.28 0.39
N ALA A 166 15.69 -8.40 -0.33
CA ALA A 166 16.75 -8.70 -1.29
C ALA A 166 16.74 -7.71 -2.47
N THR A 167 17.92 -7.27 -2.88
CA THR A 167 18.10 -6.54 -4.14
C THR A 167 17.69 -7.46 -5.31
N PRO A 168 16.89 -6.98 -6.28
CA PRO A 168 16.62 -7.73 -7.48
C PRO A 168 17.95 -8.13 -8.14
N GLY A 169 18.17 -9.42 -8.35
CA GLY A 169 19.33 -9.90 -9.08
C GLY A 169 19.32 -9.37 -10.52
N PRO A 170 20.50 -9.27 -11.20
CA PRO A 170 20.53 -8.96 -12.62
C PRO A 170 19.70 -10.00 -13.36
N ILE A 171 18.78 -9.54 -14.22
CA ILE A 171 18.00 -10.43 -15.10
C ILE A 171 19.03 -11.15 -15.97
N GLN A 172 19.24 -12.44 -15.73
CA GLN A 172 20.00 -13.26 -16.67
C GLN A 172 19.18 -13.30 -17.96
N GLN A 173 19.59 -12.53 -18.95
CA GLN A 173 19.10 -12.68 -20.31
C GLN A 173 19.71 -13.99 -20.85
N PHE A 174 18.87 -15.01 -20.96
CA PHE A 174 19.17 -16.24 -21.68
C PHE A 174 18.89 -16.05 -23.16
#